data_bb21b7dae4043b7e5a659f09a9cefd06
#
_entry.id   bb21b7dae4043b7e5a659f09a9cefd06
#
_cell.length_a   1.000
_cell.length_b   1.000
_cell.length_c   1.000
_cell.angle_alpha   90.00
_cell.angle_beta   90.00
_cell.angle_gamma   90.00
#
_symmetry.space_group_name_H-M   'P 1'
#
loop_
_entity.id
_entity.type
_entity.pdbx_description
1 polymer ?
#
loop_
_entity_poly.entity_id
_entity_poly.type
_entity_poly.pdbx_seq_one_letter_code
_entity_poly.pdbx_strand_id
1 'polypeptide(L)'
;MTPAEILNNIVQTRIMVIGDPMFDIYHHGTASRISPEAPVPVFVEAATESRAGGAANVVHQLKALGVQTDTFFPKQPWTEKHRYMVGNHQLLRVDKDLIKRPTSLPDLSGLDAVILSDYGKGWLTDDLCRHVIKECQRQDTAVIVDPKGTGWAKYEGCSIICPNEVEARHHEVHDFDTVLFKEGAAGMRLKQYHKTYHIPATAKAVYDVTGAGDTVVAVLAAAVAATAPMHEAAIMANTAAGYVVGIPGTAVCSWEKLRDLTCKSDS
;
A
#
# COMPACT_ATOMS: atom_id res chain seq x y z
N MET A 1 -8.44 12.86 19.97
CA MET A 1 -7.53 13.61 19.07
C MET A 1 -8.34 13.99 17.84
N THR A 2 -8.31 15.25 17.45
CA THR A 2 -9.00 15.74 16.25
C THR A 2 -8.21 15.37 14.98
N PRO A 3 -8.85 15.29 13.79
CA PRO A 3 -8.12 15.07 12.53
C PRO A 3 -6.98 16.07 12.29
N ALA A 4 -7.17 17.33 12.67
CA ALA A 4 -6.14 18.37 12.56
C ALA A 4 -4.92 18.09 13.46
N GLU A 5 -5.13 17.63 14.69
CA GLU A 5 -4.05 17.23 15.61
C GLU A 5 -3.29 16.03 15.07
N ILE A 6 -4.00 15.01 14.54
CA ILE A 6 -3.38 13.84 13.92
C ILE A 6 -2.49 14.29 12.75
N LEU A 7 -3.00 15.12 11.85
CA LEU A 7 -2.26 15.62 10.69
C LEU A 7 -1.00 16.41 11.06
N ASN A 8 -1.07 17.23 12.11
CA ASN A 8 0.10 17.97 12.60
C ASN A 8 1.15 17.05 13.20
N ASN A 9 0.76 15.93 13.80
CA ASN A 9 1.67 14.95 14.35
C ASN A 9 2.29 14.06 13.27
N ILE A 10 1.55 13.73 12.19
CA ILE A 10 2.03 12.88 11.09
C ILE A 10 3.38 13.37 10.54
N VAL A 11 3.58 14.67 10.33
CA VAL A 11 4.81 15.23 9.76
C VAL A 11 6.02 15.14 10.70
N GLN A 12 5.81 14.78 11.96
CA GLN A 12 6.88 14.56 12.95
C GLN A 12 7.28 13.08 13.05
N THR A 13 6.54 12.18 12.37
CA THR A 13 6.75 10.74 12.49
C THR A 13 7.86 10.24 11.57
N ARG A 14 8.51 9.15 12.01
CA ARG A 14 9.54 8.43 11.26
C ARG A 14 9.08 6.98 11.04
N ILE A 15 8.89 6.59 9.78
CA ILE A 15 8.35 5.29 9.40
C ILE A 15 9.31 4.56 8.48
N MET A 16 9.57 3.28 8.75
CA MET A 16 10.31 2.42 7.84
C MET A 16 9.35 1.57 6.99
N VAL A 17 9.60 1.53 5.69
CA VAL A 17 8.93 0.59 4.78
C VAL A 17 9.88 -0.55 4.44
N ILE A 18 9.46 -1.78 4.76
CA ILE A 18 10.15 -3.02 4.45
C ILE A 18 9.28 -3.79 3.45
N GLY A 19 9.81 -4.18 2.29
CA GLY A 19 8.98 -4.90 1.33
C GLY A 19 9.57 -5.05 -0.06
N ASP A 20 8.70 -5.43 -0.98
CA ASP A 20 9.02 -5.69 -2.38
C ASP A 20 8.74 -4.45 -3.25
N PRO A 21 9.76 -3.61 -3.54
CA PRO A 21 9.60 -2.50 -4.47
C PRO A 21 9.54 -3.01 -5.91
N MET A 22 8.84 -2.28 -6.77
CA MET A 22 8.75 -2.59 -8.19
C MET A 22 8.61 -1.34 -9.05
N PHE A 23 8.74 -1.51 -10.36
CA PHE A 23 8.41 -0.50 -11.35
C PHE A 23 7.17 -0.92 -12.12
N ASP A 24 6.17 -0.04 -12.18
CA ASP A 24 5.07 -0.12 -13.13
C ASP A 24 5.45 0.69 -14.37
N ILE A 25 5.68 0.01 -15.50
CA ILE A 25 6.14 0.60 -16.75
C ILE A 25 4.99 0.56 -17.75
N TYR A 26 4.55 1.74 -18.17
CA TYR A 26 3.45 1.91 -19.11
C TYR A 26 4.01 2.22 -20.50
N HIS A 27 3.77 1.32 -21.44
CA HIS A 27 4.09 1.48 -22.86
C HIS A 27 2.83 1.98 -23.57
N HIS A 28 2.81 3.23 -23.95
CA HIS A 28 1.71 3.84 -24.68
C HIS A 28 1.93 3.72 -26.18
N GLY A 29 0.90 3.32 -26.93
CA GLY A 29 1.04 3.10 -28.36
C GLY A 29 -0.27 2.86 -29.09
N THR A 30 -0.16 2.29 -30.27
CA THR A 30 -1.29 1.91 -31.12
C THR A 30 -1.21 0.45 -31.52
N ALA A 31 -2.37 -0.18 -31.80
CA ALA A 31 -2.46 -1.55 -32.31
C ALA A 31 -3.53 -1.59 -33.41
N SER A 32 -3.17 -1.13 -34.59
CA SER A 32 -4.10 -0.92 -35.73
C SER A 32 -4.10 -2.05 -36.76
N ARG A 33 -3.22 -3.05 -36.61
CA ARG A 33 -3.12 -4.16 -37.56
C ARG A 33 -2.79 -5.47 -36.87
N ILE A 34 -3.14 -6.57 -37.54
CA ILE A 34 -2.73 -7.93 -37.15
C ILE A 34 -1.40 -8.26 -37.85
N SER A 35 -0.55 -9.02 -37.16
CA SER A 35 0.70 -9.51 -37.72
C SER A 35 0.45 -10.47 -38.90
N PRO A 36 1.24 -10.39 -39.99
CA PRO A 36 1.20 -11.41 -41.04
C PRO A 36 1.82 -12.75 -40.61
N GLU A 37 2.60 -12.77 -39.52
CA GLU A 37 3.33 -13.94 -39.03
C GLU A 37 2.50 -14.79 -38.07
N ALA A 38 1.52 -14.18 -37.35
CA ALA A 38 0.66 -14.85 -36.40
C ALA A 38 -0.63 -14.02 -36.15
N PRO A 39 -1.72 -14.62 -35.66
CA PRO A 39 -2.99 -13.90 -35.39
C PRO A 39 -2.90 -13.08 -34.10
N VAL A 40 -1.95 -12.17 -34.00
CA VAL A 40 -1.70 -11.28 -32.86
C VAL A 40 -1.65 -9.82 -33.30
N PRO A 41 -2.10 -8.85 -32.47
CA PRO A 41 -1.96 -7.44 -32.77
C PRO A 41 -0.50 -7.02 -32.85
N VAL A 42 -0.17 -6.12 -33.76
CA VAL A 42 1.10 -5.42 -33.82
C VAL A 42 0.99 -4.14 -33.00
N PHE A 43 1.66 -4.11 -31.85
CA PHE A 43 1.78 -2.91 -31.04
C PHE A 43 2.92 -2.03 -31.53
N VAL A 44 2.61 -0.76 -31.80
CA VAL A 44 3.59 0.26 -32.17
C VAL A 44 3.71 1.22 -31.00
N GLU A 45 4.85 1.17 -30.30
CA GLU A 45 5.12 2.02 -29.15
C GLU A 45 5.39 3.47 -29.57
N ALA A 46 4.79 4.41 -28.85
CA ALA A 46 4.95 5.85 -29.03
C ALA A 46 5.63 6.52 -27.84
N ALA A 47 5.38 6.05 -26.61
CA ALA A 47 5.96 6.60 -25.38
C ALA A 47 6.03 5.54 -24.27
N THR A 48 6.98 5.73 -23.36
CA THR A 48 7.12 4.88 -22.15
C THR A 48 7.19 5.75 -20.91
N GLU A 49 6.43 5.39 -19.90
CA GLU A 49 6.42 6.02 -18.58
C GLU A 49 6.71 4.96 -17.51
N SER A 50 7.53 5.32 -16.52
CA SER A 50 7.82 4.44 -15.36
C SER A 50 7.35 5.09 -14.07
N ARG A 51 6.68 4.31 -13.23
CA ARG A 51 6.18 4.74 -11.92
C ARG A 51 6.63 3.79 -10.83
N ALA A 52 6.76 4.32 -9.61
CA ALA A 52 6.98 3.50 -8.43
C ALA A 52 5.75 2.62 -8.15
N GLY A 53 5.97 1.32 -7.92
CA GLY A 53 4.95 0.35 -7.60
C GLY A 53 5.32 -0.48 -6.37
N GLY A 54 4.36 -1.22 -5.85
CA GLY A 54 4.54 -2.03 -4.65
C GLY A 54 5.01 -1.21 -3.45
N ALA A 55 5.95 -1.74 -2.67
CA ALA A 55 6.48 -1.06 -1.49
C ALA A 55 7.07 0.33 -1.81
N ALA A 56 7.55 0.57 -3.04
CA ALA A 56 8.03 1.89 -3.45
C ALA A 56 6.88 2.91 -3.62
N ASN A 57 5.66 2.48 -3.98
CA ASN A 57 4.49 3.34 -4.00
C ASN A 57 4.05 3.73 -2.57
N VAL A 58 4.12 2.80 -1.61
CA VAL A 58 3.87 3.12 -0.18
C VAL A 58 4.80 4.24 0.30
N VAL A 59 6.09 4.18 -0.05
CA VAL A 59 7.06 5.25 0.24
C VAL A 59 6.66 6.57 -0.40
N HIS A 60 6.17 6.53 -1.64
CA HIS A 60 5.72 7.73 -2.36
C HIS A 60 4.53 8.39 -1.64
N GLN A 61 3.55 7.59 -1.19
CA GLN A 61 2.41 8.08 -0.40
C GLN A 61 2.86 8.72 0.92
N LEU A 62 3.73 8.06 1.70
CA LEU A 62 4.26 8.60 2.96
C LEU A 62 5.00 9.94 2.77
N LYS A 63 5.84 10.04 1.74
CA LYS A 63 6.55 11.29 1.41
C LYS A 63 5.58 12.42 1.06
N ALA A 64 4.49 12.12 0.35
CA ALA A 64 3.45 13.11 0.03
C ALA A 64 2.69 13.61 1.27
N LEU A 65 2.68 12.82 2.36
CA LEU A 65 2.16 13.20 3.68
C LEU A 65 3.18 13.97 4.53
N GLY A 66 4.42 14.16 4.07
CA GLY A 66 5.48 14.82 4.82
C GLY A 66 6.16 13.95 5.89
N VAL A 67 5.94 12.62 5.88
CA VAL A 67 6.50 11.66 6.82
C VAL A 67 7.98 11.44 6.54
N GLN A 68 8.83 11.41 7.59
CA GLN A 68 10.20 10.95 7.47
C GLN A 68 10.21 9.45 7.19
N THR A 69 10.68 9.04 6.02
CA THR A 69 10.55 7.67 5.53
C THR A 69 11.89 7.01 5.29
N ASP A 70 12.15 5.92 6.01
CA ASP A 70 13.26 5.00 5.77
C ASP A 70 12.80 3.79 4.96
N THR A 71 13.74 3.11 4.32
CA THR A 71 13.43 1.91 3.52
C THR A 71 14.40 0.78 3.79
N PHE A 72 13.87 -0.45 3.86
CA PHE A 72 14.67 -1.66 3.82
C PHE A 72 14.21 -2.52 2.65
N PHE A 73 14.80 -2.24 1.48
CA PHE A 73 14.50 -2.83 0.20
C PHE A 73 15.67 -3.63 -0.38
N PRO A 74 15.42 -4.59 -1.28
CA PRO A 74 16.48 -5.18 -2.07
C PRO A 74 17.19 -4.11 -2.92
N LYS A 75 18.49 -4.30 -3.15
CA LYS A 75 19.21 -3.46 -4.14
C LYS A 75 18.62 -3.69 -5.53
N GLN A 76 18.59 -2.63 -6.36
CA GLN A 76 18.18 -2.75 -7.76
C GLN A 76 19.01 -3.80 -8.52
N PRO A 77 18.50 -4.38 -9.61
CA PRO A 77 17.18 -4.10 -10.22
C PRO A 77 16.04 -4.68 -9.42
N TRP A 78 14.84 -4.12 -9.60
CA TRP A 78 13.58 -4.55 -8.97
C TRP A 78 12.68 -5.27 -10.00
N THR A 79 11.62 -5.92 -9.52
CA THR A 79 10.53 -6.44 -10.35
C THR A 79 9.95 -5.33 -11.23
N GLU A 80 9.68 -5.63 -12.50
CA GLU A 80 9.06 -4.72 -13.46
C GLU A 80 7.72 -5.29 -13.95
N LYS A 81 6.70 -4.44 -14.00
CA LYS A 81 5.39 -4.74 -14.58
C LYS A 81 5.16 -3.86 -15.79
N HIS A 82 5.33 -4.43 -16.98
CA HIS A 82 5.15 -3.74 -18.24
C HIS A 82 3.70 -3.84 -18.70
N ARG A 83 3.02 -2.70 -18.85
CA ARG A 83 1.64 -2.58 -19.32
C ARG A 83 1.62 -1.92 -20.69
N TYR A 84 1.11 -2.63 -21.69
CA TYR A 84 0.99 -2.13 -23.05
C TYR A 84 -0.41 -1.54 -23.23
N MET A 85 -0.47 -0.22 -23.45
CA MET A 85 -1.69 0.59 -23.42
C MET A 85 -2.03 1.16 -24.80
N VAL A 86 -3.29 1.00 -25.22
CA VAL A 86 -3.85 1.69 -26.39
C VAL A 86 -4.98 2.59 -25.90
N GLY A 87 -4.74 3.91 -25.91
CA GLY A 87 -5.60 4.84 -25.19
C GLY A 87 -5.67 4.44 -23.70
N ASN A 88 -6.89 4.21 -23.20
CA ASN A 88 -7.14 3.80 -21.82
C ASN A 88 -7.25 2.27 -21.64
N HIS A 89 -7.01 1.48 -22.69
CA HIS A 89 -7.17 0.03 -22.65
C HIS A 89 -5.81 -0.68 -22.53
N GLN A 90 -5.67 -1.58 -21.56
CA GLN A 90 -4.50 -2.44 -21.44
C GLN A 90 -4.66 -3.64 -22.37
N LEU A 91 -3.75 -3.80 -23.34
CA LEU A 91 -3.72 -4.94 -24.26
C LEU A 91 -3.03 -6.16 -23.66
N LEU A 92 -1.92 -5.91 -22.97
CA LEU A 92 -1.04 -6.96 -22.44
C LEU A 92 -0.34 -6.45 -21.20
N ARG A 93 -0.05 -7.37 -20.26
CA ARG A 93 0.91 -7.14 -19.18
C ARG A 93 2.00 -8.21 -19.22
N VAL A 94 3.24 -7.77 -19.09
CA VAL A 94 4.41 -8.63 -18.97
C VAL A 94 5.07 -8.35 -17.63
N ASP A 95 5.15 -9.35 -16.76
CA ASP A 95 5.80 -9.24 -15.46
C ASP A 95 7.20 -9.84 -15.55
N LYS A 96 8.23 -9.04 -15.24
CA LYS A 96 9.61 -9.47 -15.06
C LYS A 96 9.88 -9.58 -13.56
N ASP A 97 9.55 -10.70 -13.00
CA ASP A 97 9.70 -10.97 -11.58
C ASP A 97 11.14 -11.21 -11.19
N LEU A 98 11.60 -10.50 -10.16
CA LEU A 98 12.90 -10.69 -9.54
C LEU A 98 12.70 -11.07 -8.08
N ILE A 99 13.02 -12.33 -7.77
CA ILE A 99 12.96 -12.85 -6.40
C ILE A 99 14.29 -12.57 -5.72
N LYS A 100 14.25 -11.81 -4.62
CA LYS A 100 15.43 -11.50 -3.80
C LYS A 100 15.14 -11.81 -2.33
N ARG A 101 16.22 -12.15 -1.60
CA ARG A 101 16.13 -12.41 -0.17
C ARG A 101 17.06 -11.47 0.59
N PRO A 102 16.67 -11.04 1.80
CA PRO A 102 17.51 -10.18 2.63
C PRO A 102 18.77 -10.95 3.08
N THR A 103 19.89 -10.24 3.11
CA THR A 103 21.18 -10.74 3.61
C THR A 103 21.62 -10.06 4.90
N SER A 104 20.80 -9.13 5.41
CA SER A 104 21.01 -8.39 6.64
C SER A 104 19.66 -8.13 7.30
N LEU A 105 19.68 -7.59 8.50
CA LEU A 105 18.51 -7.11 9.21
C LEU A 105 18.47 -5.58 9.22
N PRO A 106 17.29 -4.95 9.27
CA PRO A 106 17.15 -3.50 9.37
C PRO A 106 17.49 -3.00 10.77
N ASP A 107 17.97 -1.76 10.86
CA ASP A 107 18.01 -1.02 12.12
C ASP A 107 16.62 -0.40 12.37
N LEU A 108 15.94 -0.83 13.42
CA LEU A 108 14.57 -0.44 13.78
C LEU A 108 14.53 0.63 14.89
N SER A 109 15.67 1.19 15.26
CA SER A 109 15.74 2.15 16.37
C SER A 109 15.14 3.51 16.02
N GLY A 110 14.37 4.08 16.94
CA GLY A 110 13.78 5.42 16.83
C GLY A 110 12.74 5.56 15.73
N LEU A 111 12.03 4.48 15.40
CA LEU A 111 10.90 4.48 14.48
C LEU A 111 9.59 4.58 15.26
N ASP A 112 8.61 5.31 14.73
CA ASP A 112 7.25 5.39 15.27
C ASP A 112 6.35 4.29 14.72
N ALA A 113 6.64 3.79 13.50
CA ALA A 113 5.97 2.62 12.92
C ALA A 113 6.84 1.94 11.86
N VAL A 114 6.49 0.68 11.55
CA VAL A 114 7.06 -0.10 10.45
C VAL A 114 5.93 -0.61 9.56
N ILE A 115 6.11 -0.53 8.25
CA ILE A 115 5.20 -1.13 7.26
C ILE A 115 5.89 -2.34 6.63
N LEU A 116 5.22 -3.50 6.68
CA LEU A 116 5.58 -4.69 5.94
C LEU A 116 4.69 -4.76 4.69
N SER A 117 5.23 -4.37 3.51
CA SER A 117 4.50 -4.33 2.24
C SER A 117 4.92 -5.52 1.37
N ASP A 118 4.15 -6.61 1.45
CA ASP A 118 4.43 -7.88 0.78
C ASP A 118 3.76 -7.96 -0.61
N TYR A 119 4.56 -8.29 -1.63
CA TYR A 119 4.09 -8.57 -2.99
C TYR A 119 4.50 -9.96 -3.46
N GLY A 120 5.00 -10.80 -2.54
CA GLY A 120 5.39 -12.18 -2.83
C GLY A 120 6.63 -12.29 -3.70
N LYS A 121 7.55 -11.31 -3.64
CA LYS A 121 8.82 -11.33 -4.40
C LYS A 121 10.02 -11.75 -3.54
N GLY A 122 9.73 -12.31 -2.34
CA GLY A 122 10.70 -13.04 -1.52
C GLY A 122 11.51 -12.18 -0.55
N TRP A 123 11.36 -10.85 -0.53
CA TRP A 123 12.06 -10.01 0.43
C TRP A 123 11.55 -10.22 1.86
N LEU A 124 10.22 -10.29 2.02
CA LEU A 124 9.57 -10.56 3.30
C LEU A 124 9.56 -12.06 3.63
N THR A 125 10.74 -12.58 4.01
CA THR A 125 10.87 -13.96 4.51
C THR A 125 10.25 -14.11 5.89
N ASP A 126 9.92 -15.34 6.28
CA ASP A 126 9.39 -15.66 7.62
C ASP A 126 10.31 -15.16 8.74
N ASP A 127 11.60 -15.38 8.59
CA ASP A 127 12.61 -14.98 9.59
C ASP A 127 12.69 -13.45 9.71
N LEU A 128 12.68 -12.72 8.58
CA LEU A 128 12.69 -11.25 8.60
C LEU A 128 11.43 -10.71 9.25
N CYS A 129 10.24 -11.19 8.87
CA CYS A 129 8.98 -10.71 9.41
C CYS A 129 8.89 -10.93 10.92
N ARG A 130 9.19 -12.15 11.39
CA ARG A 130 9.21 -12.48 12.83
C ARG A 130 10.22 -11.63 13.60
N HIS A 131 11.43 -11.43 13.05
CA HIS A 131 12.44 -10.59 13.69
C HIS A 131 11.93 -9.14 13.83
N VAL A 132 11.42 -8.55 12.77
CA VAL A 132 10.91 -7.17 12.77
C VAL A 132 9.77 -7.01 13.76
N ILE A 133 8.78 -7.89 13.72
CA ILE A 133 7.62 -7.83 14.63
C ILE A 133 8.06 -7.95 16.08
N LYS A 134 8.90 -8.93 16.41
CA LYS A 134 9.38 -9.12 17.76
C LYS A 134 10.20 -7.93 18.29
N GLU A 135 11.04 -7.35 17.44
CA GLU A 135 11.85 -6.20 17.82
C GLU A 135 11.02 -4.94 17.98
N CYS A 136 10.03 -4.71 17.09
CA CYS A 136 9.08 -3.61 17.21
C CYS A 136 8.20 -3.74 18.47
N GLN A 137 7.74 -4.95 18.82
CA GLN A 137 7.02 -5.19 20.08
C GLN A 137 7.84 -4.80 21.30
N ARG A 138 9.17 -5.10 21.31
CA ARG A 138 10.07 -4.70 22.39
C ARG A 138 10.23 -3.19 22.55
N GLN A 139 10.09 -2.45 21.44
CA GLN A 139 10.26 -1.00 21.39
C GLN A 139 8.92 -0.24 21.44
N ASP A 140 7.79 -0.94 21.59
CA ASP A 140 6.42 -0.37 21.48
C ASP A 140 6.17 0.35 20.16
N THR A 141 6.81 -0.13 19.07
CA THR A 141 6.67 0.40 17.71
C THR A 141 5.59 -0.35 16.96
N ALA A 142 4.66 0.37 16.34
CA ALA A 142 3.57 -0.24 15.58
C ALA A 142 4.06 -0.93 14.29
N VAL A 143 3.54 -2.14 13.99
CA VAL A 143 3.79 -2.86 12.74
C VAL A 143 2.49 -2.99 11.95
N ILE A 144 2.46 -2.39 10.76
CA ILE A 144 1.34 -2.42 9.82
C ILE A 144 1.70 -3.37 8.68
N VAL A 145 0.85 -4.35 8.39
CA VAL A 145 1.13 -5.36 7.36
C VAL A 145 0.14 -5.24 6.21
N ASP A 146 0.66 -5.10 4.99
CA ASP A 146 -0.07 -5.34 3.74
C ASP A 146 0.31 -6.74 3.22
N PRO A 147 -0.51 -7.76 3.46
CA PRO A 147 -0.12 -9.15 3.28
C PRO A 147 -0.24 -9.61 1.83
N LYS A 148 0.54 -10.66 1.46
CA LYS A 148 0.39 -11.39 0.20
C LYS A 148 0.53 -12.90 0.41
N GLY A 149 -0.08 -13.66 -0.50
CA GLY A 149 0.04 -15.12 -0.51
C GLY A 149 -0.70 -15.81 0.64
N THR A 150 -0.30 -17.05 0.97
CA THR A 150 -1.01 -17.94 1.90
C THR A 150 -0.29 -18.16 3.24
N GLY A 151 0.91 -17.63 3.44
CA GLY A 151 1.72 -17.85 4.64
C GLY A 151 1.65 -16.71 5.65
N TRP A 152 0.48 -16.45 6.27
CA TRP A 152 0.32 -15.30 7.18
C TRP A 152 0.85 -15.52 8.60
N ALA A 153 1.17 -16.75 8.98
CA ALA A 153 1.81 -17.05 10.29
C ALA A 153 3.11 -16.25 10.52
N LYS A 154 3.78 -15.80 9.46
CA LYS A 154 4.95 -14.92 9.55
C LYS A 154 4.65 -13.51 10.07
N TYR A 155 3.38 -13.08 10.04
CA TYR A 155 2.94 -11.77 10.51
C TYR A 155 2.30 -11.77 11.89
N GLU A 156 2.23 -12.94 12.55
CA GLU A 156 1.67 -13.08 13.89
C GLU A 156 2.33 -12.09 14.86
N GLY A 157 1.47 -11.41 15.64
CA GLY A 157 1.91 -10.38 16.60
C GLY A 157 2.11 -8.98 16.00
N CYS A 158 1.81 -8.75 14.71
CA CYS A 158 1.76 -7.39 14.15
C CYS A 158 0.63 -6.56 14.79
N SER A 159 0.74 -5.23 14.75
CA SER A 159 -0.27 -4.34 15.34
C SER A 159 -1.57 -4.33 14.55
N ILE A 160 -1.48 -4.42 13.22
CA ILE A 160 -2.62 -4.49 12.31
C ILE A 160 -2.22 -5.16 10.98
N ILE A 161 -3.10 -6.01 10.46
CA ILE A 161 -2.99 -6.58 9.12
C ILE A 161 -4.11 -6.03 8.21
N CYS A 162 -3.78 -5.70 6.95
CA CYS A 162 -4.64 -4.98 6.02
C CYS A 162 -4.94 -5.78 4.74
N PRO A 163 -5.62 -6.93 4.78
CA PRO A 163 -5.92 -7.71 3.60
C PRO A 163 -7.04 -7.11 2.74
N ASN A 164 -7.02 -7.42 1.44
CA ASN A 164 -8.19 -7.27 0.60
C ASN A 164 -9.10 -8.51 0.69
N GLU A 165 -10.30 -8.44 0.06
CA GLU A 165 -11.28 -9.55 0.11
C GLU A 165 -10.71 -10.87 -0.44
N VAL A 166 -9.91 -10.82 -1.50
CA VAL A 166 -9.36 -12.03 -2.13
C VAL A 166 -8.32 -12.67 -1.20
N GLU A 167 -7.48 -11.85 -0.61
CA GLU A 167 -6.45 -12.29 0.34
C GLU A 167 -7.11 -12.89 1.60
N ALA A 168 -8.16 -12.25 2.12
CA ALA A 168 -8.86 -12.68 3.33
C ALA A 168 -9.64 -14.01 3.18
N ARG A 169 -10.12 -14.35 1.95
CA ARG A 169 -10.92 -15.57 1.72
C ARG A 169 -10.20 -16.89 2.03
N HIS A 170 -8.87 -16.86 1.98
CA HIS A 170 -8.03 -18.05 2.11
C HIS A 170 -7.32 -18.14 3.47
N HIS A 171 -7.69 -17.25 4.41
CA HIS A 171 -7.00 -17.18 5.70
C HIS A 171 -7.95 -17.07 6.88
N GLU A 172 -7.61 -17.79 7.94
CA GLU A 172 -8.22 -17.57 9.25
C GLU A 172 -7.61 -16.31 9.87
N VAL A 173 -8.40 -15.23 9.92
CA VAL A 173 -8.00 -13.94 10.52
C VAL A 173 -8.18 -13.92 12.04
N HIS A 174 -8.43 -15.09 12.65
CA HIS A 174 -8.67 -15.21 14.10
C HIS A 174 -7.41 -14.96 14.90
N ASP A 175 -6.25 -15.19 14.31
CA ASP A 175 -4.94 -15.05 14.98
C ASP A 175 -4.45 -13.58 15.06
N PHE A 176 -5.25 -12.64 14.51
CA PHE A 176 -4.91 -11.21 14.52
C PHE A 176 -5.92 -10.41 15.35
N ASP A 177 -5.40 -9.66 16.33
CA ASP A 177 -6.21 -8.81 17.21
C ASP A 177 -6.87 -7.65 16.47
N THR A 178 -6.18 -7.11 15.45
CA THR A 178 -6.68 -6.00 14.64
C THR A 178 -6.50 -6.31 13.14
N VAL A 179 -7.61 -6.23 12.40
CA VAL A 179 -7.65 -6.47 10.94
C VAL A 179 -8.43 -5.36 10.28
N LEU A 180 -7.82 -4.72 9.26
CA LEU A 180 -8.50 -3.77 8.39
C LEU A 180 -8.76 -4.42 7.02
N PHE A 181 -9.97 -4.89 6.79
CA PHE A 181 -10.37 -5.45 5.50
C PHE A 181 -10.60 -4.32 4.48
N LYS A 182 -9.94 -4.41 3.33
CA LYS A 182 -10.14 -3.51 2.19
C LYS A 182 -11.22 -4.14 1.29
N GLU A 183 -12.46 -3.62 1.35
CA GLU A 183 -13.65 -4.20 0.71
C GLU A 183 -14.05 -3.44 -0.57
N GLY A 184 -13.09 -2.80 -1.24
CA GLY A 184 -13.26 -2.12 -2.52
C GLY A 184 -14.39 -1.08 -2.51
N ALA A 185 -15.43 -1.28 -3.32
CA ALA A 185 -16.57 -0.37 -3.41
C ALA A 185 -17.42 -0.31 -2.12
N ALA A 186 -17.34 -1.32 -1.25
CA ALA A 186 -18.02 -1.31 0.06
C ALA A 186 -17.27 -0.47 1.11
N GLY A 187 -16.02 -0.05 0.82
CA GLY A 187 -15.18 0.69 1.74
C GLY A 187 -14.26 -0.22 2.53
N MET A 188 -14.31 -0.12 3.86
CA MET A 188 -13.45 -0.90 4.74
C MET A 188 -14.23 -1.43 5.95
N ARG A 189 -13.70 -2.51 6.52
CA ARG A 189 -14.21 -3.06 7.77
C ARG A 189 -13.04 -3.29 8.74
N LEU A 190 -13.04 -2.53 9.82
CA LEU A 190 -12.08 -2.66 10.91
C LEU A 190 -12.62 -3.63 11.97
N LYS A 191 -11.93 -4.76 12.14
CA LYS A 191 -12.12 -5.66 13.29
C LYS A 191 -11.01 -5.35 14.30
N GLN A 192 -11.38 -5.00 15.51
CA GLN A 192 -10.44 -4.76 16.61
C GLN A 192 -10.95 -5.49 17.85
N TYR A 193 -10.24 -6.53 18.28
CA TYR A 193 -10.66 -7.47 19.31
C TYR A 193 -12.06 -8.03 19.01
N HIS A 194 -13.06 -7.68 19.82
CA HIS A 194 -14.46 -8.15 19.67
C HIS A 194 -15.38 -7.11 18.99
N LYS A 195 -14.84 -5.96 18.55
CA LYS A 195 -15.59 -4.89 17.89
C LYS A 195 -15.35 -4.90 16.39
N THR A 196 -16.40 -4.60 15.64
CA THR A 196 -16.34 -4.44 14.20
C THR A 196 -16.94 -3.09 13.82
N TYR A 197 -16.20 -2.31 13.02
CA TYR A 197 -16.62 -1.02 12.51
C TYR A 197 -16.68 -1.09 10.99
N HIS A 198 -17.80 -0.65 10.41
CA HIS A 198 -17.96 -0.50 8.98
C HIS A 198 -17.70 0.95 8.59
N ILE A 199 -16.78 1.15 7.65
CA ILE A 199 -16.33 2.45 7.16
C ILE A 199 -16.70 2.50 5.67
N PRO A 200 -17.84 3.12 5.29
CA PRO A 200 -18.31 3.13 3.91
C PRO A 200 -17.36 3.87 2.98
N ALA A 201 -17.28 3.44 1.71
CA ALA A 201 -16.44 4.09 0.72
C ALA A 201 -16.82 5.57 0.53
N THR A 202 -15.82 6.42 0.40
CA THR A 202 -16.00 7.87 0.21
C THR A 202 -15.83 8.31 -1.26
N ALA A 203 -15.43 7.39 -2.16
CA ALA A 203 -15.22 7.68 -3.57
C ALA A 203 -16.53 8.11 -4.26
N LYS A 204 -16.50 9.28 -4.93
CA LYS A 204 -17.63 9.78 -5.74
C LYS A 204 -17.62 9.22 -7.16
N ALA A 205 -16.45 8.91 -7.69
CA ALA A 205 -16.22 8.29 -8.99
C ALA A 205 -14.96 7.45 -8.90
N VAL A 206 -14.89 6.36 -9.64
CA VAL A 206 -13.74 5.46 -9.69
C VAL A 206 -13.20 5.47 -11.12
N TYR A 207 -11.96 5.96 -11.29
CA TYR A 207 -11.24 5.95 -12.55
C TYR A 207 -10.16 4.87 -12.57
N ASP A 208 -9.40 4.75 -11.48
CA ASP A 208 -8.31 3.78 -11.38
C ASP A 208 -8.14 3.35 -9.91
N VAL A 209 -8.16 2.05 -9.67
CA VAL A 209 -7.96 1.49 -8.31
C VAL A 209 -6.50 1.15 -8.01
N THR A 210 -5.60 1.37 -8.98
CA THR A 210 -4.18 1.06 -8.82
C THR A 210 -3.55 1.91 -7.73
N GLY A 211 -2.91 1.26 -6.76
CA GLY A 211 -2.26 1.95 -5.63
C GLY A 211 -3.19 2.39 -4.50
N ALA A 212 -4.52 2.15 -4.61
CA ALA A 212 -5.45 2.48 -3.53
C ALA A 212 -5.11 1.73 -2.22
N GLY A 213 -4.74 0.45 -2.32
CA GLY A 213 -4.28 -0.36 -1.18
C GLY A 213 -3.04 0.22 -0.52
N ASP A 214 -2.05 0.65 -1.32
CA ASP A 214 -0.82 1.28 -0.84
C ASP A 214 -1.12 2.60 -0.11
N THR A 215 -2.08 3.39 -0.65
CA THR A 215 -2.55 4.62 -0.01
C THR A 215 -3.18 4.34 1.34
N VAL A 216 -4.04 3.30 1.43
CA VAL A 216 -4.64 2.88 2.71
C VAL A 216 -3.57 2.58 3.74
N VAL A 217 -2.62 1.73 3.39
CA VAL A 217 -1.56 1.28 4.31
C VAL A 217 -0.66 2.43 4.74
N ALA A 218 -0.29 3.32 3.82
CA ALA A 218 0.55 4.48 4.11
C ALA A 218 -0.14 5.48 5.05
N VAL A 219 -1.40 5.87 4.76
CA VAL A 219 -2.14 6.83 5.59
C VAL A 219 -2.49 6.23 6.96
N LEU A 220 -2.88 4.96 7.00
CA LEU A 220 -3.13 4.24 8.24
C LEU A 220 -1.89 4.23 9.12
N ALA A 221 -0.73 3.85 8.56
CA ALA A 221 0.53 3.79 9.29
C ALA A 221 0.96 5.17 9.81
N ALA A 222 0.81 6.22 8.99
CA ALA A 222 1.13 7.59 9.37
C ALA A 222 0.24 8.08 10.53
N ALA A 223 -1.05 7.78 10.48
CA ALA A 223 -1.99 8.16 11.54
C ALA A 223 -1.73 7.35 12.84
N VAL A 224 -1.45 6.05 12.73
CA VAL A 224 -1.10 5.20 13.89
C VAL A 224 0.21 5.67 14.52
N ALA A 225 1.25 5.95 13.72
CA ALA A 225 2.51 6.52 14.20
C ALA A 225 2.31 7.88 14.92
N ALA A 226 1.33 8.67 14.46
CA ALA A 226 0.90 9.91 15.10
C ALA A 226 0.00 9.68 16.33
N THR A 227 -0.10 8.47 16.84
CA THR A 227 -0.91 8.05 18.01
C THR A 227 -2.43 8.26 17.85
N ALA A 228 -2.93 8.27 16.61
CA ALA A 228 -4.36 8.33 16.35
C ALA A 228 -5.08 7.05 16.86
N PRO A 229 -6.32 7.18 17.39
CA PRO A 229 -7.14 6.01 17.63
C PRO A 229 -7.31 5.20 16.32
N MET A 230 -7.24 3.87 16.41
CA MET A 230 -7.25 2.98 15.24
C MET A 230 -8.45 3.21 14.31
N HIS A 231 -9.63 3.47 14.86
CA HIS A 231 -10.83 3.76 14.07
C HIS A 231 -10.69 5.08 13.28
N GLU A 232 -10.14 6.13 13.89
CA GLU A 232 -9.90 7.42 13.21
C GLU A 232 -8.82 7.27 12.12
N ALA A 233 -7.76 6.52 12.41
CA ALA A 233 -6.73 6.20 11.43
C ALA A 233 -7.32 5.46 10.20
N ALA A 234 -8.23 4.51 10.42
CA ALA A 234 -8.91 3.79 9.35
C ALA A 234 -9.86 4.70 8.54
N ILE A 235 -10.57 5.64 9.17
CA ILE A 235 -11.41 6.64 8.48
C ILE A 235 -10.54 7.54 7.59
N MET A 236 -9.42 8.05 8.11
CA MET A 236 -8.49 8.87 7.32
C MET A 236 -7.92 8.11 6.12
N ALA A 237 -7.53 6.85 6.32
CA ALA A 237 -7.04 5.97 5.26
C ALA A 237 -8.11 5.73 4.17
N ASN A 238 -9.36 5.48 4.56
CA ASN A 238 -10.49 5.31 3.63
C ASN A 238 -10.77 6.60 2.84
N THR A 239 -10.70 7.75 3.50
CA THR A 239 -10.90 9.06 2.87
C THR A 239 -9.82 9.34 1.81
N ALA A 240 -8.55 9.07 2.12
CA ALA A 240 -7.44 9.20 1.17
C ALA A 240 -7.58 8.24 -0.01
N ALA A 241 -7.93 6.97 0.24
CA ALA A 241 -8.17 5.99 -0.80
C ALA A 241 -9.32 6.41 -1.72
N GLY A 242 -10.43 6.90 -1.16
CA GLY A 242 -11.57 7.42 -1.93
C GLY A 242 -11.21 8.60 -2.84
N TYR A 243 -10.24 9.41 -2.43
CA TYR A 243 -9.72 10.50 -3.27
C TYR A 243 -8.86 9.97 -4.42
N VAL A 244 -7.88 9.11 -4.13
CA VAL A 244 -6.92 8.67 -5.17
C VAL A 244 -7.56 7.83 -6.25
N VAL A 245 -8.57 7.00 -5.96
CA VAL A 245 -9.29 6.22 -6.98
C VAL A 245 -10.10 7.08 -7.95
N GLY A 246 -10.37 8.33 -7.60
CA GLY A 246 -11.01 9.33 -8.46
C GLY A 246 -10.07 10.01 -9.46
N ILE A 247 -8.78 9.62 -9.50
CA ILE A 247 -7.75 10.23 -10.35
C ILE A 247 -7.11 9.14 -11.21
N PRO A 248 -6.93 9.36 -12.51
CA PRO A 248 -6.26 8.38 -13.38
C PRO A 248 -4.81 8.10 -12.96
N GLY A 249 -4.42 6.84 -12.97
CA GLY A 249 -3.08 6.35 -12.61
C GLY A 249 -2.84 6.26 -11.11
N THR A 250 -1.58 6.00 -10.72
CA THR A 250 -1.16 5.94 -9.30
C THR A 250 -1.06 7.36 -8.74
N ALA A 251 -2.18 7.87 -8.23
CA ALA A 251 -2.24 9.17 -7.58
C ALA A 251 -1.75 9.11 -6.13
N VAL A 252 -1.35 10.25 -5.58
CA VAL A 252 -1.02 10.42 -4.16
C VAL A 252 -1.99 11.36 -3.47
N CYS A 253 -2.27 11.09 -2.20
CA CYS A 253 -2.99 12.00 -1.34
C CYS A 253 -1.98 12.82 -0.53
N SER A 254 -1.73 14.10 -0.92
CA SER A 254 -0.82 14.95 -0.17
C SER A 254 -1.40 15.32 1.21
N TRP A 255 -0.50 15.78 2.11
CA TRP A 255 -0.90 16.26 3.43
C TRP A 255 -1.98 17.35 3.36
N GLU A 256 -1.82 18.35 2.47
CA GLU A 256 -2.78 19.44 2.28
C GLU A 256 -4.13 18.90 1.80
N LYS A 257 -4.09 17.93 0.88
CA LYS A 257 -5.32 17.32 0.36
C LYS A 257 -6.04 16.51 1.42
N LEU A 258 -5.32 15.70 2.20
CA LEU A 258 -5.91 14.93 3.29
C LEU A 258 -6.52 15.85 4.35
N ARG A 259 -5.84 16.95 4.70
CA ARG A 259 -6.36 18.00 5.60
C ARG A 259 -7.67 18.58 5.06
N ASP A 260 -7.70 18.95 3.78
CA ASP A 260 -8.88 19.51 3.15
C ASP A 260 -10.08 18.55 3.11
N LEU A 261 -9.82 17.24 3.06
CA LEU A 261 -10.86 16.22 3.03
C LEU A 261 -11.39 15.88 4.44
N THR A 262 -10.52 15.92 5.46
CA THR A 262 -10.87 15.48 6.81
C THR A 262 -11.30 16.63 7.74
N CYS A 263 -10.82 17.86 7.50
CA CYS A 263 -11.11 19.01 8.38
C CYS A 263 -12.25 19.93 7.86
N LYS A 264 -12.80 19.69 6.66
CA LYS A 264 -13.91 20.49 6.10
C LYS A 264 -15.31 19.97 6.42
N SER A 265 -15.47 18.93 7.22
CA SER A 265 -16.76 18.34 7.57
C SER A 265 -17.51 19.07 8.70
N ASP A 266 -16.98 20.18 9.24
CA ASP A 266 -17.58 20.95 10.34
C ASP A 266 -18.13 22.33 9.92
N SER A 267 -18.52 22.49 8.63
CA SER A 267 -19.14 23.76 8.14
C SER A 267 -20.52 23.52 7.55
#